data_d40b1a150b7dde573bd51359a9bf1e93
#
_entry.id   d40b1a150b7dde573bd51359a9bf1e93
#
_cell.length_a   1.000
_cell.length_b   1.000
_cell.length_c   1.000
_cell.angle_alpha   90.00
_cell.angle_beta   90.00
_cell.angle_gamma   90.00
#
_symmetry.space_group_name_H-M   'P 1'
#
loop_
_entity.id
_entity.type
_entity.pdbx_description
1 polymer ?
#
loop_
_entity_poly.entity_id
_entity_poly.type
_entity_poly.pdbx_seq_one_letter_code
_entity_poly.pdbx_strand_id
1 'polypeptide(L)'
;MTDTSRKSKRQKQHHTGGIFSNAEKIKVGRTGGTWAAKYGSKVAQWDIAPDDEYFRELFRVSKRQIIWGGNYFNLGSSRCYLVWRKSNIPAEGFSLSPVELAWTSLNENAAYFECGSNRAEDGARIHPTQKPIALYTWILYRFAKPGDKILDTHLGSGSSRIASHEMGYDFVGCEKDAEYFLLQEKRFKNWIAQQSFFEMDGGKALPKLFD
;
A
#
# COMPACT_ATOMS: atom_id res chain seq x y z
N MET A 1 55.05 19.32 22.42
CA MET A 1 54.24 18.48 23.34
C MET A 1 52.83 19.05 23.36
N THR A 2 51.97 18.54 22.53
CA THR A 2 50.53 18.70 22.64
C THR A 2 49.89 17.59 21.81
N ASP A 3 49.36 16.64 22.57
CA ASP A 3 48.58 15.51 22.09
C ASP A 3 47.17 15.96 21.77
N THR A 4 46.70 15.72 20.58
CA THR A 4 45.29 15.90 20.19
C THR A 4 44.81 14.74 19.34
N SER A 5 44.62 13.61 20.02
CA SER A 5 43.86 12.49 19.44
C SER A 5 42.39 12.58 19.82
N ARG A 6 41.58 13.31 19.06
CA ARG A 6 40.11 13.15 19.07
C ARG A 6 39.70 12.26 17.91
N LYS A 7 39.67 10.95 18.15
CA LYS A 7 38.95 10.00 17.31
C LYS A 7 37.46 10.18 17.49
N SER A 8 36.81 10.85 16.55
CA SER A 8 35.38 10.85 16.45
C SER A 8 34.90 9.47 16.01
N LYS A 9 34.30 8.72 16.90
CA LYS A 9 33.52 7.54 16.56
C LYS A 9 32.26 7.99 15.84
N ARG A 10 32.27 8.00 14.53
CA ARG A 10 31.08 8.08 13.71
C ARG A 10 30.33 6.74 13.87
N GLN A 11 29.38 6.67 14.79
CA GLN A 11 28.38 5.63 14.82
C GLN A 11 27.56 5.73 13.53
N LYS A 12 27.71 4.73 12.67
CA LYS A 12 26.77 4.50 11.57
C LYS A 12 25.44 4.11 12.19
N GLN A 13 24.55 5.07 12.39
CA GLN A 13 23.14 4.76 12.60
C GLN A 13 22.61 4.28 11.25
N HIS A 14 22.40 2.98 11.13
CA HIS A 14 21.54 2.42 10.12
C HIS A 14 20.13 2.96 10.40
N HIS A 15 19.70 3.94 9.65
CA HIS A 15 18.30 4.33 9.59
C HIS A 15 17.53 3.23 8.86
N THR A 16 17.10 2.24 9.61
CA THR A 16 15.95 1.43 9.22
C THR A 16 14.72 2.30 9.49
N GLY A 17 14.48 3.25 8.60
CA GLY A 17 13.33 4.14 8.68
C GLY A 17 12.07 3.43 8.22
N GLY A 18 11.52 2.54 9.04
CA GLY A 18 10.12 2.19 8.93
C GLY A 18 9.29 3.46 9.08
N ILE A 19 8.20 3.58 8.34
CA ILE A 19 7.27 4.73 8.32
C ILE A 19 6.82 5.12 9.75
N PHE A 20 7.16 4.34 10.76
CA PHE A 20 6.60 4.39 12.12
C PHE A 20 7.62 4.49 13.27
N SER A 21 8.91 4.60 13.01
CA SER A 21 9.94 4.66 14.08
C SER A 21 9.88 5.90 14.98
N ASN A 22 8.97 6.84 14.76
CA ASN A 22 8.76 8.04 15.56
C ASN A 22 7.39 8.12 16.27
N ALA A 23 6.70 7.00 16.47
CA ALA A 23 5.38 6.98 17.12
C ALA A 23 5.37 7.62 18.52
N GLU A 24 6.50 7.61 19.23
CA GLU A 24 6.62 8.19 20.58
C GLU A 24 6.75 9.72 20.62
N LYS A 25 7.01 10.39 19.49
CA LYS A 25 7.25 11.84 19.43
C LYS A 25 6.15 12.66 18.77
N ILE A 26 5.07 12.03 18.33
CA ILE A 26 3.99 12.75 17.68
C ILE A 26 3.14 13.45 18.75
N LYS A 27 3.28 14.78 18.85
CA LYS A 27 2.37 15.60 19.66
C LYS A 27 0.95 15.44 19.12
N VAL A 28 0.04 15.02 20.01
CA VAL A 28 -1.38 14.87 19.71
C VAL A 28 -1.93 16.21 19.23
N GLY A 29 -2.30 16.27 17.97
CA GLY A 29 -2.99 17.44 17.41
C GLY A 29 -4.41 17.59 18.00
N ARG A 30 -5.00 18.76 17.88
CA ARG A 30 -6.19 19.26 18.56
C ARG A 30 -7.52 18.54 18.23
N THR A 31 -7.55 17.55 17.35
CA THR A 31 -8.77 16.85 16.92
C THR A 31 -8.58 15.35 16.96
N GLY A 32 -9.17 14.73 17.97
CA GLY A 32 -9.42 13.28 18.09
C GLY A 32 -8.28 12.35 17.68
N GLY A 33 -8.03 11.29 18.42
CA GLY A 33 -6.95 10.36 18.35
C GLY A 33 -6.13 10.31 17.04
N THR A 34 -4.85 10.55 17.16
CA THR A 34 -3.92 10.42 16.04
C THR A 34 -3.96 8.98 15.50
N TRP A 35 -3.59 8.80 14.24
CA TRP A 35 -3.37 7.49 13.62
C TRP A 35 -2.53 6.57 14.54
N ALA A 36 -1.48 7.09 15.17
CA ALA A 36 -0.65 6.38 16.14
C ALA A 36 -1.43 5.90 17.37
N ALA A 37 -2.38 6.68 17.89
CA ALA A 37 -3.22 6.26 19.02
C ALA A 37 -4.17 5.13 18.63
N LYS A 38 -4.68 5.14 17.38
CA LYS A 38 -5.61 4.12 16.88
C LYS A 38 -4.92 2.80 16.52
N TYR A 39 -3.71 2.85 15.96
CA TYR A 39 -3.06 1.70 15.34
C TYR A 39 -1.65 1.41 15.89
N GLY A 40 -1.02 2.34 16.60
CA GLY A 40 0.43 2.34 16.86
C GLY A 40 0.97 1.10 17.57
N SER A 41 0.28 0.56 18.56
CA SER A 41 0.73 -0.62 19.30
C SER A 41 0.71 -1.90 18.45
N LYS A 42 -0.27 -2.04 17.55
CA LYS A 42 -0.35 -3.18 16.63
C LYS A 42 0.64 -3.07 15.49
N VAL A 43 0.82 -1.85 14.96
CA VAL A 43 1.72 -1.59 13.83
C VAL A 43 3.16 -1.96 14.18
N ALA A 44 3.63 -1.62 15.39
CA ALA A 44 4.99 -1.94 15.83
C ALA A 44 5.31 -3.45 15.81
N GLN A 45 4.31 -4.31 15.85
CA GLN A 45 4.50 -5.77 15.85
C GLN A 45 4.74 -6.36 14.46
N TRP A 46 4.23 -5.72 13.40
CA TRP A 46 4.33 -6.26 12.03
C TRP A 46 5.03 -5.30 11.04
N ASP A 47 5.37 -4.07 11.45
CA ASP A 47 6.15 -3.14 10.63
C ASP A 47 7.64 -3.54 10.64
N ILE A 48 7.89 -4.77 10.24
CA ILE A 48 9.22 -5.35 10.08
C ILE A 48 9.49 -5.48 8.59
N ALA A 49 10.61 -4.92 8.14
CA ALA A 49 11.02 -5.01 6.74
C ALA A 49 11.17 -6.49 6.33
N PRO A 50 10.64 -6.89 5.17
CA PRO A 50 10.91 -8.20 4.62
C PRO A 50 12.42 -8.42 4.40
N ASP A 51 12.88 -9.63 4.56
CA ASP A 51 14.26 -10.03 4.32
C ASP A 51 14.56 -10.34 2.85
N ASP A 52 15.81 -10.61 2.53
CA ASP A 52 16.24 -10.94 1.16
C ASP A 52 15.62 -12.25 0.66
N GLU A 53 15.28 -13.19 1.56
CA GLU A 53 14.65 -14.44 1.19
C GLU A 53 13.23 -14.22 0.69
N TYR A 54 12.47 -13.36 1.38
CA TYR A 54 11.15 -12.96 0.91
C TYR A 54 11.20 -12.40 -0.53
N PHE A 55 12.14 -11.50 -0.83
CA PHE A 55 12.23 -10.93 -2.18
C PHE A 55 12.66 -11.98 -3.21
N ARG A 56 13.57 -12.89 -2.88
CA ARG A 56 13.93 -14.01 -3.78
C ARG A 56 12.72 -14.86 -4.15
N GLU A 57 11.91 -15.23 -3.14
CA GLU A 57 10.69 -16.00 -3.37
C GLU A 57 9.64 -15.23 -4.16
N LEU A 58 9.46 -13.93 -3.85
CA LEU A 58 8.56 -13.07 -4.60
C LEU A 58 8.92 -13.04 -6.09
N PHE A 59 10.21 -12.87 -6.41
CA PHE A 59 10.68 -12.89 -7.80
C PHE A 59 10.58 -14.28 -8.44
N ARG A 60 10.76 -15.34 -7.66
CA ARG A 60 10.65 -16.73 -8.16
C ARG A 60 9.21 -17.08 -8.58
N VAL A 61 8.21 -16.65 -7.81
CA VAL A 61 6.81 -17.02 -8.03
C VAL A 61 6.05 -16.07 -8.94
N SER A 62 6.60 -14.89 -9.26
CA SER A 62 5.91 -13.88 -10.05
C SER A 62 6.75 -13.40 -11.23
N LYS A 63 6.09 -13.12 -12.36
CA LYS A 63 6.72 -12.64 -13.59
C LYS A 63 6.93 -11.13 -13.59
N ARG A 64 6.05 -10.40 -12.94
CA ARG A 64 6.03 -8.94 -12.88
C ARG A 64 5.69 -8.52 -11.46
N GLN A 65 6.41 -7.56 -10.94
CA GLN A 65 6.28 -7.11 -9.55
C GLN A 65 5.98 -5.61 -9.52
N ILE A 66 5.10 -5.23 -8.61
CA ILE A 66 4.82 -3.84 -8.22
C ILE A 66 4.87 -3.82 -6.70
N ILE A 67 5.85 -3.14 -6.12
CA ILE A 67 6.16 -3.20 -4.69
C ILE A 67 6.04 -1.80 -4.10
N TRP A 68 4.93 -1.54 -3.40
CA TRP A 68 4.71 -0.29 -2.69
C TRP A 68 5.74 -0.12 -1.56
N GLY A 69 6.31 1.08 -1.46
CA GLY A 69 7.43 1.32 -0.55
C GLY A 69 8.74 0.66 -0.99
N GLY A 70 8.82 0.15 -2.22
CA GLY A 70 10.03 -0.51 -2.75
C GLY A 70 11.26 0.39 -2.77
N ASN A 71 11.10 1.71 -2.65
CA ASN A 71 12.19 2.67 -2.47
C ASN A 71 12.91 2.53 -1.11
N TYR A 72 12.37 1.78 -0.17
CA TYR A 72 13.01 1.48 1.12
C TYR A 72 13.83 0.19 1.13
N PHE A 73 13.75 -0.60 0.05
CA PHE A 73 14.40 -1.91 -0.09
C PHE A 73 15.49 -1.87 -1.17
N ASN A 74 16.44 -2.79 -1.06
CA ASN A 74 17.50 -2.95 -2.06
C ASN A 74 17.04 -3.84 -3.23
N LEU A 75 16.13 -3.31 -4.06
CA LEU A 75 15.54 -4.01 -5.21
C LEU A 75 16.28 -3.75 -6.53
N GLY A 76 17.36 -2.98 -6.48
CA GLY A 76 18.06 -2.54 -7.68
C GLY A 76 17.34 -1.39 -8.41
N SER A 77 17.90 -0.98 -9.54
CA SER A 77 17.34 0.09 -10.36
C SER A 77 16.08 -0.38 -11.10
N SER A 78 15.11 0.51 -11.23
CA SER A 78 13.92 0.29 -12.05
C SER A 78 13.73 1.44 -13.03
N ARG A 79 13.30 1.12 -14.25
CA ARG A 79 12.88 2.13 -15.22
C ARG A 79 11.49 2.68 -14.93
N CYS A 80 10.61 1.85 -14.34
CA CYS A 80 9.21 2.17 -14.10
C CYS A 80 8.93 2.27 -12.62
N TYR A 81 8.81 3.48 -12.09
CA TYR A 81 8.24 3.74 -10.78
C TYR A 81 6.78 4.17 -10.93
N LEU A 82 5.89 3.67 -10.04
CA LEU A 82 4.55 4.19 -9.93
C LEU A 82 4.50 5.21 -8.81
N VAL A 83 3.85 6.34 -9.08
CA VAL A 83 3.69 7.43 -8.12
C VAL A 83 2.21 7.60 -7.83
N TRP A 84 1.79 7.34 -6.59
CA TRP A 84 0.46 7.68 -6.13
C TRP A 84 0.47 9.01 -5.38
N ARG A 85 -0.16 10.03 -5.97
CA ARG A 85 -0.41 11.33 -5.33
C ARG A 85 -1.72 11.26 -4.55
N LYS A 86 -1.67 11.54 -3.26
CA LYS A 86 -2.84 11.60 -2.38
C LYS A 86 -3.47 12.99 -2.46
N SER A 87 -4.54 13.16 -3.24
CA SER A 87 -5.16 14.47 -3.51
C SER A 87 -5.70 15.16 -2.25
N ASN A 88 -5.98 14.41 -1.19
CA ASN A 88 -6.46 14.92 0.10
C ASN A 88 -5.35 15.25 1.11
N ILE A 89 -4.08 15.14 0.74
CA ILE A 89 -2.93 15.49 1.58
C ILE A 89 -2.19 16.66 0.96
N PRO A 90 -2.04 17.80 1.67
CA PRO A 90 -1.28 18.93 1.18
C PRO A 90 0.18 18.55 0.86
N ALA A 91 0.78 19.24 -0.11
CA ALA A 91 2.18 19.01 -0.48
C ALA A 91 3.15 19.43 0.63
N GLU A 92 2.77 20.43 1.42
CA GLU A 92 3.59 21.02 2.48
C GLU A 92 2.80 21.15 3.78
N GLY A 93 3.51 21.25 4.90
CA GLY A 93 2.94 21.53 6.22
C GLY A 93 2.19 20.35 6.85
N PHE A 94 2.31 19.15 6.31
CA PHE A 94 1.67 17.94 6.82
C PHE A 94 2.69 16.85 7.15
N SER A 95 2.47 16.09 8.23
CA SER A 95 3.40 15.04 8.67
C SER A 95 3.33 13.76 7.81
N LEU A 96 2.26 13.59 7.03
CA LEU A 96 2.09 12.44 6.14
C LEU A 96 2.60 12.79 4.74
N SER A 97 3.30 11.86 4.12
CA SER A 97 3.75 12.03 2.74
C SER A 97 2.58 12.19 1.78
N PRO A 98 2.59 13.23 0.93
CA PRO A 98 1.57 13.45 -0.09
C PRO A 98 1.67 12.46 -1.25
N VAL A 99 2.76 11.70 -1.35
CA VAL A 99 2.97 10.70 -2.39
C VAL A 99 3.44 9.38 -1.80
N GLU A 100 3.12 8.29 -2.46
CA GLU A 100 3.73 6.98 -2.24
C GLU A 100 4.33 6.47 -3.55
N LEU A 101 5.45 5.77 -3.43
CA LEU A 101 6.18 5.21 -4.56
C LEU A 101 6.06 3.69 -4.56
N ALA A 102 5.86 3.10 -5.75
CA ALA A 102 6.07 1.68 -5.94
C ALA A 102 7.25 1.45 -6.90
N TRP A 103 8.19 0.62 -6.49
CA TRP A 103 9.19 0.04 -7.37
C TRP A 103 8.52 -1.01 -8.25
N THR A 104 8.93 -1.13 -9.50
CA THR A 104 8.42 -2.19 -10.38
C THR A 104 9.55 -2.87 -11.14
N SER A 105 9.32 -4.13 -11.55
CA SER A 105 10.18 -4.84 -12.49
C SER A 105 9.83 -4.57 -13.95
N LEU A 106 8.91 -3.65 -14.22
CA LEU A 106 8.40 -3.36 -15.56
C LEU A 106 9.41 -2.54 -16.37
N ASN A 107 9.56 -2.88 -17.66
CA ASN A 107 10.37 -2.10 -18.59
C ASN A 107 9.52 -1.06 -19.33
N GLU A 108 8.90 -0.16 -18.55
CA GLU A 108 8.02 0.90 -19.04
C GLU A 108 8.45 2.27 -18.51
N ASN A 109 7.81 3.34 -18.95
CA ASN A 109 8.00 4.65 -18.36
C ASN A 109 7.30 4.74 -17.01
N ALA A 110 7.86 5.56 -16.10
CA ALA A 110 7.21 5.86 -14.83
C ALA A 110 5.78 6.38 -15.03
N ALA A 111 4.88 6.00 -14.13
CA ALA A 111 3.47 6.34 -14.23
C ALA A 111 2.97 7.01 -12.95
N TYR A 112 1.98 7.88 -13.13
CA TYR A 112 1.42 8.71 -12.08
C TYR A 112 -0.08 8.49 -11.97
N PHE A 113 -0.59 8.39 -10.74
CA PHE A 113 -2.01 8.30 -10.44
C PHE A 113 -2.36 9.24 -9.28
N GLU A 114 -3.45 9.96 -9.40
CA GLU A 114 -3.92 10.86 -8.35
C GLU A 114 -5.31 10.46 -7.87
N CYS A 115 -5.41 10.17 -6.57
CA CYS A 115 -6.69 10.01 -5.89
C CYS A 115 -6.52 10.20 -4.38
N GLY A 116 -7.62 10.50 -3.69
CA GLY A 116 -7.64 10.61 -2.23
C GLY A 116 -7.33 9.28 -1.54
N SER A 117 -6.67 9.33 -0.39
CA SER A 117 -6.38 8.15 0.44
C SER A 117 -7.60 7.63 1.22
N ASN A 118 -8.65 8.45 1.34
CA ASN A 118 -9.93 8.11 1.96
C ASN A 118 -11.04 8.45 0.98
N ARG A 119 -11.55 7.45 0.32
CA ARG A 119 -12.68 7.60 -0.62
C ARG A 119 -13.93 7.04 0.04
N ALA A 120 -15.06 7.75 -0.12
CA ALA A 120 -16.34 7.29 0.42
C ALA A 120 -16.75 5.95 -0.18
N GLU A 121 -16.45 5.74 -1.45
CA GLU A 121 -16.75 4.52 -2.21
C GLU A 121 -16.03 3.28 -1.65
N ASP A 122 -14.86 3.48 -1.03
CA ASP A 122 -14.08 2.37 -0.44
C ASP A 122 -14.65 1.86 0.90
N GLY A 123 -15.64 2.57 1.45
CA GLY A 123 -16.20 2.31 2.77
C GLY A 123 -15.25 2.71 3.91
N ALA A 124 -15.53 2.19 5.11
CA ALA A 124 -14.72 2.50 6.28
C ALA A 124 -13.30 1.93 6.15
N ARG A 125 -12.32 2.72 6.65
CA ARG A 125 -10.93 2.26 6.74
C ARG A 125 -10.81 1.16 7.81
N ILE A 126 -10.41 -0.02 7.40
CA ILE A 126 -10.21 -1.20 8.27
C ILE A 126 -8.74 -1.54 8.52
N HIS A 127 -7.82 -1.00 7.71
CA HIS A 127 -6.39 -1.26 7.82
C HIS A 127 -5.60 0.06 7.82
N PRO A 128 -4.54 0.20 8.64
CA PRO A 128 -3.77 1.46 8.76
C PRO A 128 -3.15 1.92 7.45
N THR A 129 -2.66 1.00 6.62
CA THR A 129 -2.05 1.32 5.33
C THR A 129 -2.99 1.07 4.14
N GLN A 130 -4.32 1.05 4.38
CA GLN A 130 -5.31 0.84 3.34
C GLN A 130 -5.13 1.81 2.17
N LYS A 131 -4.99 1.24 0.98
CA LYS A 131 -4.96 1.96 -0.29
C LYS A 131 -6.34 1.92 -0.96
N PRO A 132 -6.69 2.92 -1.77
CA PRO A 132 -7.97 2.96 -2.49
C PRO A 132 -8.12 1.81 -3.50
N ILE A 133 -9.35 1.32 -3.67
CA ILE A 133 -9.66 0.32 -4.72
C ILE A 133 -9.30 0.89 -6.09
N ALA A 134 -9.64 2.15 -6.36
CA ALA A 134 -9.34 2.82 -7.63
C ALA A 134 -7.84 2.81 -8.00
N LEU A 135 -6.93 2.85 -7.01
CA LEU A 135 -5.50 2.74 -7.27
C LEU A 135 -5.15 1.36 -7.84
N TYR A 136 -5.72 0.29 -7.27
CA TYR A 136 -5.50 -1.08 -7.76
C TYR A 136 -6.20 -1.33 -9.10
N THR A 137 -7.40 -0.78 -9.30
CA THR A 137 -8.09 -0.82 -10.60
C THR A 137 -7.24 -0.17 -11.68
N TRP A 138 -6.66 1.01 -11.41
CA TRP A 138 -5.75 1.68 -12.33
C TRP A 138 -4.50 0.85 -12.63
N ILE A 139 -3.90 0.21 -11.62
CA ILE A 139 -2.74 -0.67 -11.80
C ILE A 139 -3.08 -1.85 -12.71
N LEU A 140 -4.18 -2.53 -12.43
CA LEU A 140 -4.61 -3.70 -13.20
C LEU A 140 -4.99 -3.30 -14.63
N TYR A 141 -5.73 -2.22 -14.81
CA TYR A 141 -6.09 -1.70 -16.13
C TYR A 141 -4.85 -1.42 -17.00
N ARG A 142 -3.82 -0.81 -16.40
CA ARG A 142 -2.64 -0.37 -17.13
C ARG A 142 -1.61 -1.47 -17.36
N PHE A 143 -1.41 -2.35 -16.39
CA PHE A 143 -0.27 -3.26 -16.37
C PHE A 143 -0.64 -4.75 -16.39
N ALA A 144 -1.86 -5.14 -16.07
CA ALA A 144 -2.29 -6.53 -16.18
C ALA A 144 -2.83 -6.82 -17.60
N LYS A 145 -2.76 -8.09 -17.97
CA LYS A 145 -3.26 -8.59 -19.26
C LYS A 145 -4.36 -9.62 -19.03
N PRO A 146 -5.31 -9.78 -19.95
CA PRO A 146 -6.29 -10.86 -19.85
C PRO A 146 -5.63 -12.22 -19.57
N GLY A 147 -6.12 -12.94 -18.57
CA GLY A 147 -5.59 -14.23 -18.14
C GLY A 147 -4.41 -14.16 -17.15
N ASP A 148 -3.95 -12.98 -16.76
CA ASP A 148 -2.99 -12.86 -15.66
C ASP A 148 -3.63 -13.32 -14.36
N LYS A 149 -2.80 -13.90 -13.48
CA LYS A 149 -3.14 -14.23 -12.09
C LYS A 149 -2.48 -13.23 -11.18
N ILE A 150 -3.25 -12.67 -10.26
CA ILE A 150 -2.81 -11.63 -9.35
C ILE A 150 -2.47 -12.25 -8.00
N LEU A 151 -1.27 -11.97 -7.50
CA LEU A 151 -0.83 -12.35 -6.16
C LEU A 151 -0.58 -11.09 -5.33
N ASP A 152 -1.26 -10.98 -4.18
CA ASP A 152 -0.98 -9.96 -3.17
C ASP A 152 -0.48 -10.62 -1.88
N THR A 153 0.78 -10.44 -1.59
CA THR A 153 1.44 -11.03 -0.42
C THR A 153 1.22 -10.25 0.88
N HIS A 154 0.62 -9.06 0.81
CA HIS A 154 0.31 -8.17 1.93
C HIS A 154 -1.10 -7.60 1.78
N LEU A 155 -2.10 -8.49 1.81
CA LEU A 155 -3.48 -8.22 1.44
C LEU A 155 -4.11 -7.04 2.22
N GLY A 156 -3.81 -6.92 3.52
CA GLY A 156 -4.26 -5.83 4.37
C GLY A 156 -5.78 -5.63 4.34
N SER A 157 -6.23 -4.57 3.71
CA SER A 157 -7.66 -4.25 3.61
C SER A 157 -8.41 -4.98 2.49
N GLY A 158 -7.72 -5.73 1.63
CA GLY A 158 -8.32 -6.43 0.49
C GLY A 158 -8.74 -5.54 -0.68
N SER A 159 -8.24 -4.31 -0.79
CA SER A 159 -8.56 -3.42 -1.93
C SER A 159 -8.10 -3.98 -3.27
N SER A 160 -6.94 -4.64 -3.30
CA SER A 160 -6.42 -5.35 -4.48
C SER A 160 -7.31 -6.53 -4.90
N ARG A 161 -7.85 -7.26 -3.91
CA ARG A 161 -8.80 -8.37 -4.12
C ARG A 161 -10.09 -7.88 -4.76
N ILE A 162 -10.65 -6.78 -4.24
CA ILE A 162 -11.86 -6.17 -4.79
C ILE A 162 -11.62 -5.75 -6.24
N ALA A 163 -10.56 -5.00 -6.52
CA ALA A 163 -10.23 -4.56 -7.87
C ALA A 163 -10.01 -5.75 -8.84
N SER A 164 -9.33 -6.81 -8.38
CA SER A 164 -9.13 -8.01 -9.19
C SER A 164 -10.43 -8.72 -9.51
N HIS A 165 -11.34 -8.82 -8.53
CA HIS A 165 -12.66 -9.41 -8.72
C HIS A 165 -13.50 -8.64 -9.75
N GLU A 166 -13.56 -7.30 -9.63
CA GLU A 166 -14.29 -6.43 -10.55
C GLU A 166 -13.78 -6.51 -11.98
N MET A 167 -12.48 -6.73 -12.14
CA MET A 167 -11.85 -6.82 -13.45
C MET A 167 -11.74 -8.25 -13.99
N GLY A 168 -12.25 -9.25 -13.26
CA GLY A 168 -12.30 -10.64 -13.69
C GLY A 168 -10.95 -11.37 -13.68
N TYR A 169 -10.03 -10.97 -12.81
CA TYR A 169 -8.75 -11.65 -12.63
C TYR A 169 -8.81 -12.73 -11.56
N ASP A 170 -8.15 -13.86 -11.80
CA ASP A 170 -7.81 -14.82 -10.75
C ASP A 170 -6.92 -14.16 -9.70
N PHE A 171 -7.27 -14.34 -8.43
CA PHE A 171 -6.61 -13.66 -7.33
C PHE A 171 -6.22 -14.61 -6.20
N VAL A 172 -5.01 -14.46 -5.68
CA VAL A 172 -4.54 -15.06 -4.44
C VAL A 172 -4.00 -13.95 -3.54
N GLY A 173 -4.45 -13.92 -2.29
CA GLY A 173 -3.98 -12.95 -1.29
C GLY A 173 -3.53 -13.62 -0.01
N CYS A 174 -2.46 -13.09 0.59
CA CYS A 174 -1.94 -13.52 1.89
C CYS A 174 -2.03 -12.37 2.90
N GLU A 175 -2.50 -12.66 4.11
CA GLU A 175 -2.51 -11.74 5.24
C GLU A 175 -2.02 -12.48 6.48
N LYS A 176 -1.01 -11.93 7.13
CA LYS A 176 -0.39 -12.53 8.32
C LYS A 176 -1.22 -12.32 9.59
N ASP A 177 -1.84 -11.16 9.70
CA ASP A 177 -2.66 -10.80 10.85
C ASP A 177 -4.07 -11.39 10.68
N ALA A 178 -4.44 -12.31 11.58
CA ALA A 178 -5.73 -13.01 11.53
C ALA A 178 -6.94 -12.05 11.66
N GLU A 179 -6.80 -10.94 12.43
CA GLU A 179 -7.87 -9.96 12.57
C GLU A 179 -8.07 -9.19 11.27
N TYR A 180 -6.99 -8.71 10.63
CA TYR A 180 -7.08 -8.05 9.33
C TYR A 180 -7.55 -9.01 8.24
N PHE A 181 -7.18 -10.28 8.30
CA PHE A 181 -7.70 -11.30 7.40
C PHE A 181 -9.23 -11.41 7.51
N LEU A 182 -9.79 -11.50 8.72
CA LEU A 182 -11.23 -11.56 8.92
C LEU A 182 -11.96 -10.26 8.53
N LEU A 183 -11.34 -9.10 8.80
CA LEU A 183 -11.92 -7.81 8.43
C LEU A 183 -12.00 -7.64 6.92
N GLN A 184 -10.97 -8.03 6.16
CA GLN A 184 -11.00 -7.95 4.70
C GLN A 184 -11.97 -8.97 4.09
N GLU A 185 -12.13 -10.18 4.68
CA GLU A 185 -13.15 -11.14 4.26
C GLU A 185 -14.57 -10.55 4.38
N LYS A 186 -14.87 -9.93 5.54
CA LYS A 186 -16.14 -9.24 5.76
C LYS A 186 -16.34 -8.10 4.77
N ARG A 187 -15.30 -7.29 4.54
CA ARG A 187 -15.35 -6.17 3.58
C ARG A 187 -15.64 -6.66 2.17
N PHE A 188 -14.96 -7.71 1.73
CA PHE A 188 -15.14 -8.28 0.39
C PHE A 188 -16.56 -8.87 0.21
N LYS A 189 -17.06 -9.62 1.19
CA LYS A 189 -18.44 -10.15 1.16
C LYS A 189 -19.50 -9.04 1.09
N ASN A 190 -19.32 -7.97 1.87
CA ASN A 190 -20.22 -6.82 1.84
C ASN A 190 -20.17 -6.11 0.47
N TRP A 191 -18.98 -6.00 -0.12
CA TRP A 191 -18.79 -5.39 -1.44
C TRP A 191 -19.56 -6.13 -2.52
N ILE A 192 -19.43 -7.46 -2.58
CA ILE A 192 -20.17 -8.30 -3.53
C ILE A 192 -21.68 -8.18 -3.33
N ALA A 193 -22.14 -8.26 -2.07
CA ALA A 193 -23.56 -8.15 -1.76
C ALA A 193 -24.18 -6.81 -2.19
N GLN A 194 -23.45 -5.71 -2.06
CA GLN A 194 -23.90 -4.40 -2.53
C GLN A 194 -24.02 -4.35 -4.06
N GLN A 195 -23.06 -4.90 -4.79
CA GLN A 195 -23.11 -4.95 -6.25
C GLN A 195 -24.28 -5.78 -6.77
N SER A 196 -24.47 -6.96 -6.20
CA SER A 196 -25.62 -7.83 -6.57
C SER A 196 -26.97 -7.13 -6.33
N PHE A 197 -27.08 -6.32 -5.28
CA PHE A 197 -28.28 -5.54 -5.01
C PHE A 197 -28.50 -4.46 -6.08
N PHE A 198 -27.45 -3.73 -6.47
CA PHE A 198 -27.51 -2.72 -7.52
C PHE A 198 -27.90 -3.31 -8.89
N GLU A 199 -27.38 -4.48 -9.23
CA GLU A 199 -27.75 -5.19 -10.47
C GLU A 199 -29.21 -5.64 -10.48
N MET A 200 -29.74 -6.10 -9.33
CA MET A 200 -31.13 -6.50 -9.21
C MET A 200 -32.12 -5.33 -9.27
N ASP A 201 -31.72 -4.14 -8.84
CA ASP A 201 -32.53 -2.90 -8.87
C ASP A 201 -32.45 -2.15 -10.22
N GLY A 202 -31.88 -2.76 -11.24
CA GLY A 202 -31.75 -2.18 -12.59
C GLY A 202 -30.74 -1.04 -12.68
N GLY A 203 -29.85 -0.92 -11.72
CA GLY A 203 -28.74 0.03 -11.70
C GLY A 203 -27.79 -0.24 -12.85
N LYS A 204 -27.47 0.80 -13.65
CA LYS A 204 -26.43 0.72 -14.67
C LYS A 204 -25.10 0.39 -13.98
N ALA A 205 -24.35 -0.55 -14.55
CA ALA A 205 -22.98 -0.83 -14.15
C ALA A 205 -22.23 0.50 -13.94
N LEU A 206 -21.45 0.58 -12.84
CA LEU A 206 -20.62 1.75 -12.58
C LEU A 206 -19.81 2.10 -13.83
N PRO A 207 -19.73 3.40 -14.23
CA PRO A 207 -18.94 3.78 -15.39
C PRO A 207 -17.52 3.28 -15.21
N LYS A 208 -16.97 2.64 -16.26
CA LYS A 208 -15.57 2.25 -16.28
C LYS A 208 -14.75 3.50 -16.06
N LEU A 209 -13.94 3.52 -15.02
CA LEU A 209 -13.16 4.69 -14.55
C LEU A 209 -12.15 5.22 -15.58
N PHE A 210 -12.03 4.58 -16.76
CA PHE A 210 -10.97 4.83 -17.74
C PHE A 210 -11.44 4.63 -19.21
N ASP A 211 -12.60 5.15 -19.59
CA ASP A 211 -12.98 5.30 -21.02
C ASP A 211 -12.39 6.59 -21.55
#